data_c27d397a9298345f7173194e898c8f23
#
_entry.id   c27d397a9298345f7173194e898c8f23
#
_cell.length_a   1.000
_cell.length_b   1.000
_cell.length_c   1.000
_cell.angle_alpha   90.00
_cell.angle_beta   90.00
_cell.angle_gamma   90.00
#
_symmetry.space_group_name_H-M   'P 1'
#
loop_
_entity.id
_entity.type
_entity.pdbx_description
1 polymer ?
#
loop_
_entity_poly.entity_id
_entity_poly.type
_entity_poly.pdbx_seq_one_letter_code
_entity_poly.pdbx_strand_id
1 'polypeptide(L)'
;MKKTILAMLAASVCVAAMAAPVKGDKAQLHFLETTDVHGSFFPIDFISGKAIDGSMARVSAYVNDLRKAAPDGVVLLDNGDILQGRPLSYYYNYVATDKENVAASVINYMQYDAQSFGNHDVEPGHAVYDKWTSEVACPSLGANILDSRTGLPYAMPYTIVNRQGVKVAVLGMLTPAIPNWLAEPIWSGLRFAPIVESARYWVDFLKRNEHPDLIVGLFHSGYEGGIVTDDYRENAAAQVAREVPGFDVIFCGHDHRVHNSMDKVTDGSEVLVLNPANNAMALAQATVDLEFDGTRWKVTDRKGTIVDMKSTPIDEEFMAHFAPQIDEVNQWVKRPIGTLATTINSADCFFGNSAFGDMILDLTLRVQDADIAFGAPLQADATLKKGVITVGNMFDLYRFENDLYILNLTGEEVRKHLEMSYGLWISTMKSPSDHIMRLVDTGKGLWFEKPTYNFDSAAGIDYEVDVTKPEGERVKILRMSNGEPFDEAKVYRVAMNSYRGNGGGELLTRGAGIPKAELQKRIVYRSPTQMRTELMKVIEKAGTINPKAGHNWKFVPEKWTKPALARDRKLLFGKK
;
A
#
# COMPACT_ATOMS: atom_id res chain seq x y z
N MET A 1 -17.72 50.56 35.98
CA MET A 1 -16.68 49.78 36.66
C MET A 1 -17.27 48.44 37.06
N LYS A 2 -17.09 47.41 36.23
CA LYS A 2 -17.44 46.00 36.55
C LYS A 2 -16.13 45.20 36.51
N LYS A 3 -15.71 44.69 37.65
CA LYS A 3 -14.54 43.83 37.81
C LYS A 3 -14.95 42.43 37.36
N THR A 4 -14.37 41.97 36.25
CA THR A 4 -14.46 40.58 35.82
C THR A 4 -13.30 39.82 36.47
N ILE A 5 -13.63 38.93 37.40
CA ILE A 5 -12.68 38.00 38.02
C ILE A 5 -12.48 36.86 37.05
N LEU A 6 -11.24 36.74 36.50
CA LEU A 6 -10.79 35.62 35.69
C LEU A 6 -10.35 34.50 36.66
N ALA A 7 -11.16 33.47 36.79
CA ALA A 7 -10.81 32.28 37.55
C ALA A 7 -9.91 31.40 36.63
N MET A 8 -8.61 31.37 36.87
CA MET A 8 -7.69 30.35 36.33
C MET A 8 -7.97 29.04 37.05
N LEU A 9 -8.57 28.08 36.34
CA LEU A 9 -8.55 26.69 36.76
C LEU A 9 -7.13 26.15 36.55
N ALA A 10 -6.34 26.06 37.60
CA ALA A 10 -5.12 25.30 37.61
C ALA A 10 -5.49 23.81 37.66
N ALA A 11 -5.46 23.13 36.52
CA ALA A 11 -5.46 21.68 36.46
C ALA A 11 -4.14 21.20 37.08
N SER A 12 -4.17 20.77 38.34
CA SER A 12 -3.06 20.07 38.97
C SER A 12 -2.94 18.69 38.30
N VAL A 13 -2.06 18.58 37.32
CA VAL A 13 -1.56 17.28 36.86
C VAL A 13 -0.74 16.74 38.03
N CYS A 14 -1.26 15.78 38.79
CA CYS A 14 -0.48 14.96 39.69
C CYS A 14 0.49 14.12 38.85
N VAL A 15 1.66 14.67 38.56
CA VAL A 15 2.81 13.85 38.16
C VAL A 15 3.19 13.08 39.44
N ALA A 16 2.80 11.82 39.52
CA ALA A 16 3.36 10.93 40.53
C ALA A 16 4.89 10.95 40.28
N ALA A 17 5.64 11.59 41.21
CA ALA A 17 7.08 11.57 41.16
C ALA A 17 7.52 10.11 41.35
N MET A 18 7.84 9.42 40.27
CA MET A 18 8.50 8.13 40.35
C MET A 18 9.82 8.34 41.11
N ALA A 19 10.09 7.51 42.11
CA ALA A 19 11.37 7.55 42.79
C ALA A 19 12.49 7.32 41.75
N ALA A 20 13.60 8.04 41.89
CA ALA A 20 14.74 7.82 41.00
C ALA A 20 15.20 6.36 41.11
N PRO A 21 15.53 5.71 39.98
CA PRO A 21 15.93 4.31 40.01
C PRO A 21 17.23 4.12 40.79
N VAL A 22 17.32 2.99 41.51
CA VAL A 22 18.53 2.62 42.25
C VAL A 22 19.19 1.41 41.59
N LYS A 23 20.49 1.25 41.78
CA LYS A 23 21.25 0.14 41.20
C LYS A 23 20.60 -1.22 41.51
N GLY A 24 20.36 -2.02 40.47
CA GLY A 24 19.73 -3.31 40.56
C GLY A 24 18.21 -3.30 40.34
N ASP A 25 17.60 -2.13 40.19
CA ASP A 25 16.19 -2.01 39.78
C ASP A 25 16.01 -2.61 38.39
N LYS A 26 14.87 -3.27 38.18
CA LYS A 26 14.51 -3.92 36.92
C LYS A 26 13.31 -3.26 36.28
N ALA A 27 13.32 -3.19 34.96
CA ALA A 27 12.18 -2.79 34.14
C ALA A 27 11.98 -3.81 33.01
N GLN A 28 10.73 -3.99 32.61
CA GLN A 28 10.37 -4.77 31.43
C GLN A 28 9.44 -3.94 30.56
N LEU A 29 9.86 -3.67 29.33
CA LEU A 29 9.06 -2.92 28.37
C LEU A 29 8.60 -3.83 27.24
N HIS A 30 7.34 -3.63 26.82
CA HIS A 30 6.72 -4.30 25.69
C HIS A 30 6.44 -3.28 24.59
N PHE A 31 7.23 -3.34 23.51
CA PHE A 31 6.99 -2.56 22.33
C PHE A 31 6.10 -3.36 21.40
N LEU A 32 4.97 -2.77 21.02
CA LEU A 32 3.99 -3.36 20.12
C LEU A 32 3.95 -2.56 18.85
N GLU A 33 3.97 -3.24 17.70
CA GLU A 33 3.89 -2.59 16.39
C GLU A 33 2.74 -3.17 15.57
N THR A 34 1.92 -2.25 15.02
CA THR A 34 1.11 -2.49 13.85
C THR A 34 1.75 -1.84 12.63
N THR A 35 1.60 -2.43 11.47
CA THR A 35 2.06 -1.91 10.18
C THR A 35 1.15 -2.40 9.07
N ASP A 36 1.09 -1.65 7.95
CA ASP A 36 0.38 -2.10 6.74
C ASP A 36 -1.05 -2.57 7.06
N VAL A 37 -1.74 -1.82 7.93
CA VAL A 37 -3.10 -2.16 8.39
C VAL A 37 -4.09 -2.10 7.23
N HIS A 38 -3.86 -1.22 6.25
CA HIS A 38 -4.65 -1.10 5.03
C HIS A 38 -6.15 -1.05 5.28
N GLY A 39 -6.57 -0.26 6.28
CA GLY A 39 -7.97 -0.09 6.64
C GLY A 39 -8.64 -1.31 7.28
N SER A 40 -7.87 -2.32 7.73
CA SER A 40 -8.39 -3.49 8.46
C SER A 40 -8.71 -3.15 9.92
N PHE A 41 -9.54 -2.10 10.13
CA PHE A 41 -9.89 -1.65 11.50
C PHE A 41 -10.90 -2.58 12.15
N PHE A 42 -11.86 -3.09 11.39
CA PHE A 42 -12.98 -3.89 11.91
C PHE A 42 -12.93 -5.32 11.34
N PRO A 43 -13.43 -6.34 12.09
CA PRO A 43 -13.37 -7.74 11.69
C PRO A 43 -14.42 -8.09 10.63
N ILE A 44 -14.66 -7.19 9.66
CA ILE A 44 -15.66 -7.33 8.61
C ILE A 44 -15.11 -6.83 7.26
N ASP A 45 -15.38 -7.59 6.23
CA ASP A 45 -15.24 -7.14 4.84
C ASP A 45 -16.51 -6.42 4.41
N PHE A 46 -16.42 -5.10 4.17
CA PHE A 46 -17.58 -4.26 3.84
C PHE A 46 -18.23 -4.57 2.50
N ILE A 47 -17.53 -5.25 1.59
CA ILE A 47 -18.05 -5.62 0.26
C ILE A 47 -18.87 -6.90 0.36
N SER A 48 -18.29 -7.95 0.92
CA SER A 48 -18.93 -9.26 1.03
C SER A 48 -19.80 -9.42 2.29
N GLY A 49 -19.62 -8.56 3.29
CA GLY A 49 -20.25 -8.67 4.61
C GLY A 49 -19.72 -9.82 5.46
N LYS A 50 -18.62 -10.48 5.05
CA LYS A 50 -18.06 -11.62 5.77
C LYS A 50 -17.08 -11.17 6.84
N ALA A 51 -16.95 -11.99 7.89
CA ALA A 51 -15.90 -11.81 8.87
C ALA A 51 -14.52 -12.00 8.26
N ILE A 52 -13.53 -11.24 8.76
CA ILE A 52 -12.11 -11.37 8.42
C ILE A 52 -11.30 -11.69 9.67
N ASP A 53 -10.16 -12.34 9.48
CA ASP A 53 -9.33 -12.84 10.59
C ASP A 53 -8.52 -11.72 11.27
N GLY A 54 -7.97 -10.77 10.51
CA GLY A 54 -7.18 -9.65 11.04
C GLY A 54 -8.01 -8.38 11.23
N SER A 55 -7.83 -7.68 12.35
CA SER A 55 -8.44 -6.35 12.57
C SER A 55 -7.83 -5.62 13.74
N MET A 56 -7.91 -4.27 13.73
CA MET A 56 -7.52 -3.44 14.87
C MET A 56 -8.40 -3.68 16.10
N ALA A 57 -9.64 -4.12 15.93
CA ALA A 57 -10.50 -4.53 17.07
C ALA A 57 -9.93 -5.74 17.84
N ARG A 58 -9.18 -6.63 17.18
CA ARG A 58 -8.47 -7.72 17.86
C ARG A 58 -7.16 -7.25 18.48
N VAL A 59 -6.44 -6.37 17.77
CA VAL A 59 -5.23 -5.73 18.31
C VAL A 59 -5.58 -4.95 19.57
N SER A 60 -6.70 -4.22 19.60
CA SER A 60 -7.18 -3.47 20.77
C SER A 60 -7.37 -4.38 21.99
N ALA A 61 -8.03 -5.53 21.83
CA ALA A 61 -8.21 -6.49 22.91
C ALA A 61 -6.86 -6.96 23.49
N TYR A 62 -5.92 -7.34 22.60
CA TYR A 62 -4.58 -7.78 23.02
C TYR A 62 -3.82 -6.68 23.77
N VAL A 63 -3.80 -5.47 23.22
CA VAL A 63 -3.13 -4.30 23.82
C VAL A 63 -3.72 -3.99 25.20
N ASN A 64 -5.05 -3.99 25.33
CA ASN A 64 -5.74 -3.71 26.59
C ASN A 64 -5.42 -4.75 27.66
N ASP A 65 -5.34 -6.03 27.28
CA ASP A 65 -4.98 -7.09 28.23
C ASP A 65 -3.51 -7.00 28.65
N LEU A 66 -2.61 -6.67 27.73
CA LEU A 66 -1.21 -6.46 28.07
C LEU A 66 -0.99 -5.22 28.95
N ARG A 67 -1.71 -4.12 28.69
CA ARG A 67 -1.67 -2.91 29.53
C ARG A 67 -2.14 -3.19 30.97
N LYS A 68 -3.14 -4.07 31.14
CA LYS A 68 -3.57 -4.52 32.49
C LYS A 68 -2.50 -5.36 33.17
N ALA A 69 -1.83 -6.25 32.42
CA ALA A 69 -0.78 -7.14 32.94
C ALA A 69 0.54 -6.42 33.23
N ALA A 70 0.89 -5.40 32.44
CA ALA A 70 2.12 -4.62 32.53
C ALA A 70 1.82 -3.12 32.56
N PRO A 71 1.27 -2.59 33.66
CA PRO A 71 0.98 -1.16 33.77
C PRO A 71 2.26 -0.33 33.57
N ASP A 72 2.16 0.76 32.77
CA ASP A 72 3.29 1.61 32.39
C ASP A 72 4.46 0.89 31.67
N GLY A 73 4.23 -0.34 31.21
CA GLY A 73 5.26 -1.13 30.53
C GLY A 73 5.05 -1.27 29.02
N VAL A 74 3.94 -0.75 28.45
CA VAL A 74 3.58 -0.92 27.06
C VAL A 74 3.85 0.36 26.26
N VAL A 75 4.52 0.20 25.12
CA VAL A 75 4.69 1.24 24.09
C VAL A 75 4.04 0.72 22.80
N LEU A 76 3.03 1.42 22.30
CA LEU A 76 2.24 1.04 21.13
C LEU A 76 2.57 1.95 19.95
N LEU A 77 3.00 1.37 18.82
CA LEU A 77 3.50 2.06 17.64
C LEU A 77 2.77 1.61 16.39
N ASP A 78 2.48 2.54 15.47
CA ASP A 78 2.00 2.22 14.12
C ASP A 78 3.06 2.61 13.08
N ASN A 79 3.37 1.70 12.17
CA ASN A 79 4.46 1.86 11.21
C ASN A 79 3.97 2.21 9.81
N GLY A 80 2.80 2.83 9.69
CA GLY A 80 2.28 3.36 8.42
C GLY A 80 1.52 2.35 7.56
N ASP A 81 1.11 2.83 6.38
CA ASP A 81 0.19 2.18 5.45
C ASP A 81 -1.17 1.87 6.09
N ILE A 82 -1.73 2.87 6.74
CA ILE A 82 -3.02 2.79 7.43
C ILE A 82 -4.17 3.43 6.62
N LEU A 83 -3.87 4.41 5.75
CA LEU A 83 -4.88 5.22 5.06
C LEU A 83 -5.50 4.57 3.82
N GLN A 84 -4.92 3.50 3.27
CA GLN A 84 -5.32 2.91 2.00
C GLN A 84 -5.72 1.43 2.16
N GLY A 85 -6.64 0.92 1.31
CA GLY A 85 -6.85 -0.51 1.10
C GLY A 85 -8.29 -0.98 1.18
N ARG A 86 -9.13 -0.43 2.04
CA ARG A 86 -10.52 -0.87 2.22
C ARG A 86 -11.53 0.24 1.96
N PRO A 87 -12.80 -0.09 1.67
CA PRO A 87 -13.87 0.89 1.42
C PRO A 87 -13.98 1.95 2.52
N LEU A 88 -13.72 1.58 3.76
CA LEU A 88 -13.81 2.49 4.89
C LEU A 88 -12.75 3.60 4.83
N SER A 89 -11.49 3.27 4.59
CA SER A 89 -10.42 4.27 4.40
C SER A 89 -10.76 5.19 3.22
N TYR A 90 -11.16 4.60 2.09
CA TYR A 90 -11.57 5.38 0.92
C TYR A 90 -12.71 6.36 1.23
N TYR A 91 -13.72 5.91 1.98
CA TYR A 91 -14.86 6.75 2.32
C TYR A 91 -14.46 8.00 3.10
N TYR A 92 -13.62 7.85 4.14
CA TYR A 92 -13.18 8.98 4.95
C TYR A 92 -12.11 9.84 4.27
N ASN A 93 -11.33 9.27 3.37
CA ASN A 93 -10.33 10.02 2.61
C ASN A 93 -10.95 10.90 1.50
N TYR A 94 -12.04 10.43 0.85
CA TYR A 94 -12.49 11.04 -0.41
C TYR A 94 -13.99 11.36 -0.49
N VAL A 95 -14.81 10.85 0.42
CA VAL A 95 -16.27 11.04 0.39
C VAL A 95 -16.73 11.87 1.58
N ALA A 96 -16.42 11.46 2.81
CA ALA A 96 -16.76 12.15 4.05
C ALA A 96 -15.58 13.00 4.55
N THR A 97 -15.04 13.85 3.68
CA THR A 97 -13.80 14.62 3.95
C THR A 97 -13.96 15.71 5.02
N ASP A 98 -15.18 16.07 5.36
CA ASP A 98 -15.55 17.01 6.43
C ASP A 98 -15.59 16.35 7.83
N LYS A 99 -15.51 15.02 7.89
CA LYS A 99 -15.47 14.26 9.16
C LYS A 99 -14.05 13.98 9.59
N GLU A 100 -13.86 13.67 10.88
CA GLU A 100 -12.59 13.15 11.38
C GLU A 100 -12.19 11.87 10.61
N ASN A 101 -10.92 11.78 10.25
CA ASN A 101 -10.40 10.60 9.56
C ASN A 101 -10.47 9.37 10.47
N VAL A 102 -11.08 8.31 10.00
CA VAL A 102 -11.28 7.10 10.82
C VAL A 102 -9.97 6.46 11.29
N ALA A 103 -8.89 6.57 10.51
CA ALA A 103 -7.58 6.09 10.94
C ALA A 103 -7.07 6.91 12.13
N ALA A 104 -7.23 8.24 12.11
CA ALA A 104 -6.91 9.10 13.26
C ALA A 104 -7.76 8.74 14.48
N SER A 105 -9.06 8.56 14.30
CA SER A 105 -9.96 8.16 15.40
C SER A 105 -9.55 6.82 16.03
N VAL A 106 -9.13 5.83 15.22
CA VAL A 106 -8.66 4.52 15.72
C VAL A 106 -7.34 4.64 16.48
N ILE A 107 -6.36 5.37 15.93
CA ILE A 107 -5.05 5.62 16.57
C ILE A 107 -5.27 6.34 17.91
N ASN A 108 -6.15 7.35 17.96
CA ASN A 108 -6.47 8.11 19.16
C ASN A 108 -7.19 7.25 20.22
N TYR A 109 -8.19 6.46 19.80
CA TYR A 109 -8.93 5.56 20.69
C TYR A 109 -8.00 4.54 21.37
N MET A 110 -7.10 3.94 20.59
CA MET A 110 -6.17 2.93 21.08
C MET A 110 -4.97 3.53 21.84
N GLN A 111 -4.83 4.87 21.87
CA GLN A 111 -3.77 5.59 22.56
C GLN A 111 -2.37 5.14 22.13
N TYR A 112 -2.09 5.26 20.83
CA TYR A 112 -0.76 5.04 20.30
C TYR A 112 0.26 6.05 20.83
N ASP A 113 1.49 5.63 21.07
CA ASP A 113 2.58 6.49 21.53
C ASP A 113 3.25 7.24 20.39
N ALA A 114 3.28 6.65 19.19
CA ALA A 114 3.73 7.28 17.95
C ALA A 114 3.20 6.51 16.73
N GLN A 115 3.16 7.20 15.59
CA GLN A 115 2.97 6.60 14.28
C GLN A 115 4.04 7.07 13.30
N SER A 116 4.24 6.33 12.19
CA SER A 116 5.09 6.69 11.08
C SER A 116 4.26 6.82 9.81
N PHE A 117 4.85 7.34 8.73
CA PHE A 117 4.23 7.34 7.41
C PHE A 117 4.58 6.06 6.66
N GLY A 118 3.61 5.50 5.93
CA GLY A 118 3.81 4.54 4.87
C GLY A 118 3.68 5.19 3.48
N ASN A 119 4.03 4.47 2.42
CA ASN A 119 3.91 4.98 1.06
C ASN A 119 2.44 5.16 0.65
N HIS A 120 1.55 4.31 1.12
CA HIS A 120 0.12 4.42 0.90
C HIS A 120 -0.56 5.47 1.80
N ASP A 121 0.15 6.03 2.77
CA ASP A 121 -0.31 7.22 3.51
C ASP A 121 0.02 8.50 2.75
N VAL A 122 1.09 8.50 1.95
CA VAL A 122 1.41 9.61 1.04
C VAL A 122 0.53 9.59 -0.22
N GLU A 123 0.10 8.42 -0.69
CA GLU A 123 -0.66 8.23 -1.93
C GLU A 123 -1.94 9.08 -2.03
N PRO A 124 -2.73 9.30 -0.96
CA PRO A 124 -3.92 10.13 -1.04
C PRO A 124 -3.66 11.63 -1.26
N GLY A 125 -2.42 12.08 -1.14
CA GLY A 125 -2.01 13.48 -1.32
C GLY A 125 -2.19 14.34 -0.07
N HIS A 126 -1.62 15.56 -0.12
CA HIS A 126 -1.59 16.52 0.97
C HIS A 126 -2.94 16.78 1.64
N ALA A 127 -4.02 16.88 0.86
CA ALA A 127 -5.35 17.14 1.41
C ALA A 127 -5.82 16.07 2.41
N VAL A 128 -5.31 14.84 2.29
CA VAL A 128 -5.67 13.72 3.16
C VAL A 128 -4.63 13.52 4.26
N TYR A 129 -3.34 13.37 3.92
CA TYR A 129 -2.35 13.05 4.95
C TYR A 129 -2.03 14.23 5.88
N ASP A 130 -2.10 15.50 5.42
CA ASP A 130 -1.93 16.65 6.31
C ASP A 130 -3.11 16.77 7.29
N LYS A 131 -4.34 16.48 6.80
CA LYS A 131 -5.52 16.42 7.66
C LYS A 131 -5.38 15.30 8.69
N TRP A 132 -5.07 14.08 8.25
CA TRP A 132 -4.90 12.91 9.12
C TRP A 132 -3.86 13.16 10.21
N THR A 133 -2.67 13.66 9.86
CA THR A 133 -1.63 13.95 10.86
C THR A 133 -2.01 15.07 11.83
N SER A 134 -2.86 16.02 11.40
CA SER A 134 -3.37 17.06 12.27
C SER A 134 -4.46 16.58 13.26
N GLU A 135 -5.11 15.46 12.96
CA GLU A 135 -6.18 14.86 13.77
C GLU A 135 -5.66 13.79 14.75
N VAL A 136 -4.45 13.26 14.51
CA VAL A 136 -3.83 12.26 15.39
C VAL A 136 -3.22 12.91 16.63
N ALA A 137 -3.49 12.34 17.81
CA ALA A 137 -3.01 12.87 19.09
C ALA A 137 -1.53 12.52 19.37
N CYS A 138 -1.02 11.41 18.82
CA CYS A 138 0.38 11.04 18.98
C CYS A 138 1.28 11.65 17.89
N PRO A 139 2.61 11.71 18.10
CA PRO A 139 3.56 12.19 17.08
C PRO A 139 3.54 11.35 15.81
N SER A 140 3.45 12.00 14.63
CA SER A 140 3.67 11.39 13.31
C SER A 140 5.14 11.55 12.92
N LEU A 141 5.84 10.43 12.74
CA LEU A 141 7.29 10.39 12.59
C LEU A 141 7.72 10.19 11.13
N GLY A 142 8.80 10.90 10.71
CA GLY A 142 9.34 10.80 9.36
C GLY A 142 10.68 11.52 9.23
N ALA A 143 11.73 10.99 9.84
CA ALA A 143 13.04 11.63 9.92
C ALA A 143 13.72 11.89 8.57
N ASN A 144 13.39 11.10 7.54
CA ASN A 144 13.91 11.22 6.19
C ASN A 144 12.91 11.81 5.18
N ILE A 145 11.73 12.24 5.65
CA ILE A 145 10.77 13.03 4.87
C ILE A 145 11.13 14.49 5.07
N LEU A 146 11.70 15.13 4.06
CA LEU A 146 12.26 16.47 4.17
C LEU A 146 11.45 17.48 3.36
N ASP A 147 11.24 18.68 3.92
CA ASP A 147 10.79 19.84 3.15
C ASP A 147 11.87 20.17 2.11
N SER A 148 11.53 20.13 0.82
CA SER A 148 12.49 20.30 -0.28
C SER A 148 13.11 21.68 -0.34
N ARG A 149 12.47 22.69 0.24
CA ARG A 149 12.93 24.08 0.27
C ARG A 149 13.90 24.35 1.42
N THR A 150 13.64 23.77 2.59
CA THR A 150 14.45 24.03 3.80
C THR A 150 15.48 22.92 4.08
N GLY A 151 15.25 21.72 3.60
CA GLY A 151 16.03 20.52 3.91
C GLY A 151 15.81 20.00 5.35
N LEU A 152 14.89 20.60 6.10
CA LEU A 152 14.53 20.14 7.44
C LEU A 152 13.47 19.03 7.36
N PRO A 153 13.33 18.18 8.39
CA PRO A 153 12.25 17.20 8.44
C PRO A 153 10.87 17.86 8.31
N TYR A 154 10.03 17.30 7.46
CA TYR A 154 8.64 17.71 7.28
C TYR A 154 7.76 17.19 8.42
N ALA A 155 7.97 15.95 8.83
CA ALA A 155 7.36 15.33 10.00
C ALA A 155 8.32 15.34 11.19
N MET A 156 7.85 14.99 12.38
CA MET A 156 8.75 14.84 13.53
C MET A 156 9.76 13.72 13.26
N PRO A 157 11.07 13.96 13.45
CA PRO A 157 12.06 12.92 13.18
C PRO A 157 11.99 11.75 14.18
N TYR A 158 11.73 12.07 15.44
CA TYR A 158 11.66 11.12 16.54
C TYR A 158 10.74 11.65 17.65
N THR A 159 10.40 10.77 18.58
CA THR A 159 9.77 11.14 19.85
C THR A 159 10.45 10.44 21.02
N ILE A 160 10.29 11.01 22.23
CA ILE A 160 10.77 10.43 23.47
C ILE A 160 9.56 9.91 24.26
N VAL A 161 9.58 8.62 24.58
CA VAL A 161 8.59 7.94 25.42
C VAL A 161 9.28 7.55 26.73
N ASN A 162 8.66 7.86 27.86
CA ASN A 162 9.15 7.43 29.16
C ASN A 162 8.22 6.37 29.73
N ARG A 163 8.76 5.20 30.07
CA ARG A 163 8.03 4.08 30.67
C ARG A 163 8.89 3.45 31.77
N GLN A 164 8.29 3.24 32.95
CA GLN A 164 8.99 2.64 34.12
C GLN A 164 10.33 3.33 34.43
N GLY A 165 10.44 4.64 34.15
CA GLY A 165 11.69 5.40 34.34
C GLY A 165 12.75 5.21 33.25
N VAL A 166 12.46 4.41 32.21
CA VAL A 166 13.33 4.22 31.05
C VAL A 166 13.02 5.26 29.98
N LYS A 167 14.03 5.97 29.49
CA LYS A 167 13.93 6.94 28.40
C LYS A 167 14.13 6.26 27.06
N VAL A 168 13.07 6.16 26.27
CA VAL A 168 13.07 5.51 24.94
C VAL A 168 12.97 6.57 23.84
N ALA A 169 13.90 6.56 22.89
CA ALA A 169 13.75 7.31 21.64
C ALA A 169 13.16 6.42 20.55
N VAL A 170 12.07 6.86 19.92
CA VAL A 170 11.48 6.21 18.74
C VAL A 170 11.76 7.05 17.51
N LEU A 171 12.48 6.49 16.53
CA LEU A 171 12.91 7.14 15.31
C LEU A 171 12.12 6.60 14.11
N GLY A 172 11.31 7.43 13.46
CA GLY A 172 10.48 7.02 12.32
C GLY A 172 11.13 7.32 10.97
N MET A 173 10.98 6.39 10.00
CA MET A 173 11.46 6.57 8.63
C MET A 173 10.54 5.91 7.60
N LEU A 174 10.52 6.50 6.40
CA LEU A 174 9.76 6.03 5.25
C LEU A 174 10.71 5.58 4.13
N THR A 175 10.30 4.54 3.36
CA THR A 175 11.01 4.17 2.12
C THR A 175 11.21 5.38 1.20
N PRO A 176 12.41 5.59 0.66
CA PRO A 176 12.67 6.72 -0.24
C PRO A 176 12.14 6.50 -1.67
N ALA A 177 11.54 5.35 -1.95
CA ALA A 177 11.10 4.96 -3.29
C ALA A 177 9.79 5.66 -3.75
N ILE A 178 9.20 6.53 -2.96
CA ILE A 178 7.95 7.26 -3.25
C ILE A 178 7.90 7.83 -4.68
N PRO A 179 8.95 8.53 -5.20
CA PRO A 179 8.92 9.10 -6.55
C PRO A 179 8.89 8.06 -7.68
N ASN A 180 9.05 6.77 -7.39
CA ASN A 180 8.90 5.71 -8.39
C ASN A 180 7.45 5.33 -8.65
N TRP A 181 6.58 5.53 -7.69
CA TRP A 181 5.20 5.08 -7.74
C TRP A 181 4.20 6.23 -7.84
N LEU A 182 4.49 7.35 -7.16
CA LEU A 182 3.56 8.46 -7.00
C LEU A 182 3.97 9.66 -7.84
N ALA A 183 2.97 10.35 -8.39
CA ALA A 183 3.17 11.59 -9.12
C ALA A 183 3.67 12.72 -8.20
N GLU A 184 4.56 13.56 -8.71
CA GLU A 184 5.14 14.67 -7.93
C GLU A 184 4.09 15.58 -7.26
N PRO A 185 2.94 15.94 -7.88
CA PRO A 185 1.94 16.75 -7.19
C PRO A 185 1.39 16.16 -5.88
N ILE A 186 1.43 14.82 -5.72
CA ILE A 186 0.93 14.12 -4.52
C ILE A 186 1.85 14.38 -3.31
N TRP A 187 3.16 14.47 -3.55
CA TRP A 187 4.18 14.71 -2.54
C TRP A 187 4.96 16.02 -2.79
N SER A 188 4.32 16.98 -3.49
CA SER A 188 4.96 18.26 -3.84
C SER A 188 5.55 18.97 -2.61
N GLY A 189 6.75 19.53 -2.77
CA GLY A 189 7.45 20.16 -1.66
C GLY A 189 8.17 19.19 -0.71
N LEU A 190 8.08 17.88 -0.93
CA LEU A 190 8.79 16.88 -0.14
C LEU A 190 10.00 16.31 -0.89
N ARG A 191 10.93 15.74 -0.14
CA ARG A 191 12.06 14.95 -0.61
C ARG A 191 12.30 13.79 0.37
N PHE A 192 12.56 12.62 -0.17
CA PHE A 192 12.77 11.40 0.61
C PHE A 192 14.26 11.04 0.60
N ALA A 193 14.91 11.18 1.76
CA ALA A 193 16.34 10.89 1.88
C ALA A 193 16.59 9.39 2.10
N PRO A 194 17.78 8.86 1.70
CA PRO A 194 18.15 7.47 1.96
C PRO A 194 18.08 7.13 3.45
N ILE A 195 17.57 5.94 3.77
CA ILE A 195 17.29 5.53 5.16
C ILE A 195 18.59 5.34 5.95
N VAL A 196 19.62 4.69 5.38
CA VAL A 196 20.84 4.32 6.12
C VAL A 196 21.60 5.56 6.60
N GLU A 197 21.79 6.54 5.73
CA GLU A 197 22.46 7.81 6.04
C GLU A 197 21.66 8.61 7.06
N SER A 198 20.34 8.65 6.89
CA SER A 198 19.42 9.31 7.83
C SER A 198 19.48 8.65 9.20
N ALA A 199 19.49 7.30 9.26
CA ALA A 199 19.59 6.55 10.50
C ALA A 199 20.90 6.84 11.24
N ARG A 200 22.05 6.87 10.54
CA ARG A 200 23.34 7.24 11.14
C ARG A 200 23.33 8.62 11.76
N TYR A 201 22.82 9.60 11.00
CA TYR A 201 22.72 10.99 11.47
C TYR A 201 21.86 11.10 12.73
N TRP A 202 20.66 10.51 12.71
CA TRP A 202 19.71 10.66 13.81
C TRP A 202 20.09 9.84 15.05
N VAL A 203 20.66 8.64 14.90
CA VAL A 203 21.21 7.89 16.06
C VAL A 203 22.32 8.66 16.75
N ASP A 204 23.25 9.25 15.99
CA ASP A 204 24.30 10.10 16.52
C ASP A 204 23.74 11.35 17.22
N PHE A 205 22.72 11.96 16.64
CA PHE A 205 22.04 13.11 17.24
C PHE A 205 21.38 12.74 18.58
N LEU A 206 20.60 11.65 18.60
CA LEU A 206 19.92 11.16 19.80
C LEU A 206 20.90 10.84 20.93
N LYS A 207 21.97 10.13 20.63
CA LYS A 207 23.01 9.79 21.62
C LYS A 207 23.66 11.03 22.23
N ARG A 208 23.88 12.08 21.43
CA ARG A 208 24.56 13.31 21.88
C ARG A 208 23.66 14.32 22.58
N ASN A 209 22.38 14.38 22.21
CA ASN A 209 21.49 15.45 22.66
C ASN A 209 20.38 14.95 23.59
N GLU A 210 19.85 13.76 23.34
CA GLU A 210 18.72 13.21 24.10
C GLU A 210 19.16 12.23 25.18
N HIS A 211 20.29 11.56 24.98
CA HIS A 211 20.83 10.54 25.90
C HIS A 211 19.77 9.46 26.28
N PRO A 212 19.09 8.81 25.31
CA PRO A 212 18.10 7.77 25.62
C PRO A 212 18.76 6.52 26.19
N ASP A 213 18.01 5.76 26.97
CA ASP A 213 18.39 4.42 27.42
C ASP A 213 18.21 3.37 26.32
N LEU A 214 17.17 3.54 25.48
CA LEU A 214 16.86 2.69 24.33
C LEU A 214 16.59 3.53 23.07
N ILE A 215 16.98 3.01 21.90
CA ILE A 215 16.60 3.55 20.60
C ILE A 215 15.84 2.49 19.82
N VAL A 216 14.61 2.83 19.45
CA VAL A 216 13.71 1.99 18.64
C VAL A 216 13.56 2.61 17.26
N GLY A 217 13.84 1.84 16.21
CA GLY A 217 13.56 2.20 14.82
C GLY A 217 12.13 1.79 14.46
N LEU A 218 11.39 2.70 13.83
CA LEU A 218 10.04 2.49 13.30
C LEU A 218 10.09 2.82 11.80
N PHE A 219 10.42 1.81 10.97
CA PHE A 219 10.78 2.01 9.58
C PHE A 219 9.74 1.41 8.65
N HIS A 220 8.99 2.26 7.97
CA HIS A 220 8.14 1.79 6.86
C HIS A 220 9.02 1.53 5.63
N SER A 221 9.76 0.43 5.70
CA SER A 221 10.68 -0.11 4.72
C SER A 221 10.87 -1.59 5.04
N GLY A 222 10.84 -2.47 4.03
CA GLY A 222 10.98 -3.90 4.22
C GLY A 222 12.36 -4.31 4.72
N TYR A 223 12.47 -5.56 5.13
CA TYR A 223 13.73 -6.09 5.65
C TYR A 223 14.84 -5.99 4.62
N GLU A 224 14.65 -6.55 3.41
CA GLU A 224 15.61 -6.46 2.30
C GLU A 224 14.93 -6.65 0.94
N GLY A 225 15.63 -6.34 -0.15
CA GLY A 225 15.12 -6.47 -1.53
C GLY A 225 14.45 -5.20 -2.04
N GLY A 226 13.47 -5.33 -2.94
CA GLY A 226 12.82 -4.20 -3.60
C GLY A 226 13.72 -3.48 -4.60
N ILE A 227 13.45 -2.19 -4.85
CA ILE A 227 14.21 -1.35 -5.78
C ILE A 227 15.55 -0.97 -5.16
N VAL A 228 16.61 -1.21 -5.91
CA VAL A 228 17.98 -0.80 -5.55
C VAL A 228 18.53 0.07 -6.66
N THR A 229 18.94 1.28 -6.30
CA THR A 229 19.59 2.25 -7.20
C THR A 229 20.95 2.65 -6.61
N ASP A 230 21.70 3.48 -7.32
CA ASP A 230 22.95 4.05 -6.78
C ASP A 230 22.66 5.03 -5.61
N ASP A 231 21.47 5.64 -5.59
CA ASP A 231 21.11 6.67 -4.62
C ASP A 231 20.41 6.11 -3.37
N TYR A 232 19.65 5.01 -3.48
CA TYR A 232 18.89 4.45 -2.35
C TYR A 232 18.50 2.98 -2.54
N ARG A 233 18.06 2.38 -1.42
CA ARG A 233 17.35 1.09 -1.37
C ARG A 233 15.93 1.30 -0.86
N GLU A 234 14.97 0.64 -1.52
CA GLU A 234 13.57 0.63 -1.10
C GLU A 234 13.41 -0.04 0.27
N ASN A 235 13.96 -1.26 0.40
CA ASN A 235 13.94 -2.05 1.63
C ASN A 235 15.34 -2.05 2.24
N ALA A 236 15.49 -1.28 3.32
CA ALA A 236 16.80 -1.00 3.92
C ALA A 236 16.93 -1.39 5.40
N ALA A 237 15.89 -2.01 6.02
CA ALA A 237 15.92 -2.31 7.46
C ALA A 237 17.09 -3.23 7.85
N ALA A 238 17.36 -4.29 7.06
CA ALA A 238 18.50 -5.18 7.28
C ALA A 238 19.85 -4.47 7.17
N GLN A 239 19.97 -3.51 6.24
CA GLN A 239 21.22 -2.75 6.10
C GLN A 239 21.42 -1.82 7.30
N VAL A 240 20.37 -1.11 7.75
CA VAL A 240 20.45 -0.28 8.97
C VAL A 240 20.79 -1.16 10.18
N ALA A 241 20.12 -2.30 10.35
CA ALA A 241 20.37 -3.22 11.45
C ALA A 241 21.85 -3.64 11.53
N ARG A 242 22.47 -3.90 10.39
CA ARG A 242 23.88 -4.37 10.32
C ARG A 242 24.90 -3.26 10.40
N GLU A 243 24.61 -2.09 9.82
CA GLU A 243 25.62 -1.04 9.60
C GLU A 243 25.50 0.18 10.52
N VAL A 244 24.38 0.33 11.26
CA VAL A 244 24.14 1.52 12.10
C VAL A 244 24.05 1.11 13.59
N PRO A 245 25.15 1.18 14.34
CA PRO A 245 25.18 0.80 15.75
C PRO A 245 24.32 1.71 16.63
N GLY A 246 23.51 1.12 17.48
CA GLY A 246 22.81 1.84 18.54
C GLY A 246 21.32 1.68 18.58
N PHE A 247 20.72 0.95 17.65
CA PHE A 247 19.34 0.48 17.79
C PHE A 247 19.27 -0.74 18.69
N ASP A 248 18.26 -0.78 19.53
CA ASP A 248 17.92 -1.94 20.37
C ASP A 248 16.88 -2.82 19.70
N VAL A 249 15.87 -2.20 19.07
CA VAL A 249 14.81 -2.83 18.29
C VAL A 249 14.59 -2.03 17.01
N ILE A 250 14.36 -2.73 15.89
CA ILE A 250 13.89 -2.15 14.63
C ILE A 250 12.60 -2.87 14.25
N PHE A 251 11.52 -2.10 14.14
CA PHE A 251 10.29 -2.51 13.49
C PHE A 251 10.34 -2.11 12.03
N CYS A 252 9.93 -3.01 11.13
CA CYS A 252 9.86 -2.78 9.70
C CYS A 252 8.51 -3.21 9.13
N GLY A 253 8.14 -2.70 7.95
CA GLY A 253 6.86 -2.92 7.29
C GLY A 253 7.02 -2.95 5.77
N HIS A 254 6.02 -2.48 5.01
CA HIS A 254 6.06 -2.23 3.57
C HIS A 254 6.10 -3.49 2.68
N ASP A 255 6.94 -4.49 2.98
CA ASP A 255 7.10 -5.67 2.12
C ASP A 255 6.07 -6.77 2.38
N HIS A 256 5.20 -6.59 3.38
CA HIS A 256 4.13 -7.50 3.79
C HIS A 256 4.62 -8.92 4.16
N ARG A 257 5.84 -9.02 4.68
CA ARG A 257 6.47 -10.31 5.03
C ARG A 257 6.74 -10.40 6.51
N VAL A 258 6.37 -11.53 7.10
CA VAL A 258 6.73 -11.81 8.50
C VAL A 258 8.25 -11.90 8.63
N HIS A 259 8.80 -11.15 9.59
CA HIS A 259 10.21 -11.22 9.96
C HIS A 259 10.38 -11.18 11.48
N ASN A 260 11.33 -11.97 11.98
CA ASN A 260 11.75 -11.97 13.39
C ASN A 260 13.17 -12.51 13.48
N SER A 261 14.15 -11.65 13.69
CA SER A 261 15.54 -12.06 13.83
C SER A 261 16.30 -11.20 14.84
N MET A 262 17.38 -11.74 15.37
CA MET A 262 18.42 -11.00 16.07
C MET A 262 19.59 -10.82 15.11
N ASP A 263 19.80 -9.59 14.63
CA ASP A 263 20.83 -9.27 13.65
C ASP A 263 22.10 -8.77 14.33
N LYS A 264 23.25 -9.21 13.79
CA LYS A 264 24.58 -8.75 14.26
C LYS A 264 24.94 -7.41 13.61
N VAL A 265 25.36 -6.47 14.43
CA VAL A 265 25.81 -5.16 14.02
C VAL A 265 27.32 -5.16 13.78
N THR A 266 27.85 -4.23 12.99
CA THR A 266 29.28 -4.12 12.66
C THR A 266 30.20 -3.87 13.88
N ASP A 267 29.67 -3.31 14.97
CA ASP A 267 30.40 -3.10 16.22
C ASP A 267 30.39 -4.31 17.17
N GLY A 268 29.76 -5.42 16.76
CA GLY A 268 29.63 -6.66 17.52
C GLY A 268 28.41 -6.72 18.44
N SER A 269 27.61 -5.65 18.53
CA SER A 269 26.32 -5.66 19.21
C SER A 269 25.26 -6.40 18.40
N GLU A 270 24.06 -6.54 18.96
CA GLU A 270 22.91 -7.19 18.31
C GLU A 270 21.70 -6.27 18.39
N VAL A 271 20.82 -6.36 17.37
CA VAL A 271 19.56 -5.63 17.29
C VAL A 271 18.43 -6.60 16.93
N LEU A 272 17.30 -6.47 17.61
CA LEU A 272 16.10 -7.25 17.31
C LEU A 272 15.34 -6.59 16.16
N VAL A 273 15.04 -7.35 15.08
CA VAL A 273 14.31 -6.86 13.91
C VAL A 273 13.00 -7.63 13.75
N LEU A 274 11.87 -6.90 13.65
CA LEU A 274 10.53 -7.48 13.58
C LEU A 274 9.71 -6.88 12.44
N ASN A 275 8.83 -7.71 11.83
CA ASN A 275 7.78 -7.30 10.89
C ASN A 275 6.59 -8.26 11.03
N PRO A 276 5.37 -7.80 11.36
CA PRO A 276 4.20 -8.67 11.50
C PRO A 276 3.46 -8.95 10.17
N ALA A 277 3.97 -8.50 9.04
CA ALA A 277 3.31 -8.44 7.75
C ALA A 277 2.19 -7.40 7.70
N ASN A 278 0.95 -7.75 7.30
CA ASN A 278 -0.05 -6.76 6.95
C ASN A 278 -1.49 -7.10 7.41
N ASN A 279 -2.44 -6.17 7.15
CA ASN A 279 -3.88 -6.31 7.39
C ASN A 279 -4.26 -6.63 8.85
N ALA A 280 -3.43 -6.24 9.81
CA ALA A 280 -3.61 -6.56 11.23
C ALA A 280 -3.87 -8.06 11.48
N MET A 281 -3.29 -8.94 10.61
CA MET A 281 -3.34 -10.40 10.79
C MET A 281 -2.44 -10.85 11.93
N ALA A 282 -1.41 -10.09 12.20
CA ALA A 282 -0.50 -10.27 13.31
C ALA A 282 -0.07 -8.92 13.89
N LEU A 283 0.54 -8.96 15.07
CA LEU A 283 1.16 -7.85 15.78
C LEU A 283 2.61 -8.24 16.10
N ALA A 284 3.57 -7.34 15.88
CA ALA A 284 4.93 -7.56 16.37
C ALA A 284 5.05 -7.09 17.81
N GLN A 285 5.66 -7.92 18.66
CA GLN A 285 5.96 -7.60 20.05
C GLN A 285 7.43 -7.81 20.34
N ALA A 286 8.14 -6.75 20.74
CA ALA A 286 9.45 -6.82 21.32
C ALA A 286 9.33 -6.68 22.85
N THR A 287 9.77 -7.67 23.61
CA THR A 287 9.91 -7.59 25.06
C THR A 287 11.37 -7.33 25.38
N VAL A 288 11.65 -6.26 26.12
CA VAL A 288 13.00 -5.81 26.49
C VAL A 288 13.11 -5.78 28.01
N ASP A 289 14.02 -6.57 28.53
CA ASP A 289 14.36 -6.59 29.96
C ASP A 289 15.55 -5.66 30.23
N LEU A 290 15.43 -4.86 31.28
CA LEU A 290 16.46 -3.89 31.64
C LEU A 290 16.81 -3.97 33.14
N GLU A 291 18.05 -3.60 33.46
CA GLU A 291 18.54 -3.42 34.80
C GLU A 291 19.28 -2.09 34.92
N PHE A 292 19.01 -1.33 35.99
CA PHE A 292 19.68 -0.06 36.25
C PHE A 292 21.06 -0.31 36.88
N ASP A 293 22.14 0.15 36.22
CA ASP A 293 23.51 -0.11 36.69
C ASP A 293 23.99 0.88 37.77
N GLY A 294 23.13 1.82 38.16
CA GLY A 294 23.42 2.94 39.08
C GLY A 294 23.63 4.27 38.36
N THR A 295 23.75 4.27 37.04
CA THR A 295 23.91 5.46 36.19
C THR A 295 22.92 5.52 35.02
N ARG A 296 22.58 4.38 34.44
CA ARG A 296 21.65 4.25 33.31
C ARG A 296 21.03 2.86 33.28
N TRP A 297 19.95 2.73 32.55
CA TRP A 297 19.34 1.44 32.21
C TRP A 297 20.19 0.70 31.18
N LYS A 298 20.32 -0.62 31.37
CA LYS A 298 21.03 -1.55 30.50
C LYS A 298 20.11 -2.65 30.08
N VAL A 299 20.06 -2.93 28.80
CA VAL A 299 19.35 -4.08 28.26
C VAL A 299 20.05 -5.37 28.72
N THR A 300 19.27 -6.28 29.31
CA THR A 300 19.74 -7.59 29.76
C THR A 300 19.24 -8.71 28.87
N ASP A 301 18.06 -8.54 28.25
CA ASP A 301 17.50 -9.47 27.27
C ASP A 301 16.56 -8.77 26.29
N ARG A 302 16.38 -9.35 25.10
CA ARG A 302 15.42 -8.94 24.06
C ARG A 302 14.78 -10.17 23.45
N LYS A 303 13.46 -10.16 23.38
CA LYS A 303 12.68 -11.24 22.76
C LYS A 303 11.66 -10.70 21.78
N GLY A 304 11.71 -11.17 20.54
CA GLY A 304 10.71 -10.89 19.51
C GLY A 304 9.63 -11.97 19.44
N THR A 305 8.39 -11.55 19.28
CA THR A 305 7.25 -12.45 19.07
C THR A 305 6.34 -11.85 17.99
N ILE A 306 5.91 -12.68 17.03
CA ILE A 306 4.84 -12.30 16.08
C ILE A 306 3.56 -12.96 16.60
N VAL A 307 2.63 -12.13 17.05
CA VAL A 307 1.39 -12.56 17.70
C VAL A 307 0.29 -12.67 16.65
N ASP A 308 -0.24 -13.87 16.43
CA ASP A 308 -1.36 -14.08 15.49
C ASP A 308 -2.65 -13.52 16.07
N MET A 309 -3.28 -12.58 15.34
CA MET A 309 -4.51 -11.92 15.76
C MET A 309 -5.76 -12.75 15.51
N LYS A 310 -5.70 -13.77 14.66
CA LYS A 310 -6.87 -14.61 14.32
C LYS A 310 -7.51 -15.24 15.56
N SER A 311 -6.69 -15.69 16.52
CA SER A 311 -7.14 -16.32 17.76
C SER A 311 -7.48 -15.33 18.89
N THR A 312 -7.14 -14.06 18.72
CA THR A 312 -7.42 -13.01 19.72
C THR A 312 -8.90 -12.63 19.70
N PRO A 313 -9.58 -12.49 20.85
CA PRO A 313 -10.94 -11.99 20.91
C PRO A 313 -11.12 -10.63 20.25
N ILE A 314 -12.34 -10.32 19.85
CA ILE A 314 -12.70 -8.97 19.38
C ILE A 314 -12.96 -8.09 20.60
N ASP A 315 -12.47 -6.86 20.60
CA ASP A 315 -12.79 -5.86 21.60
C ASP A 315 -14.19 -5.30 21.33
N GLU A 316 -15.15 -5.71 22.16
CA GLU A 316 -16.55 -5.30 22.02
C GLU A 316 -16.77 -3.81 22.33
N GLU A 317 -15.96 -3.21 23.22
CA GLU A 317 -16.02 -1.77 23.51
C GLU A 317 -15.53 -0.95 22.32
N PHE A 318 -14.44 -1.39 21.67
CA PHE A 318 -13.97 -0.83 20.41
C PHE A 318 -15.05 -0.89 19.34
N MET A 319 -15.68 -2.05 19.16
CA MET A 319 -16.75 -2.23 18.17
C MET A 319 -17.97 -1.35 18.46
N ALA A 320 -18.36 -1.22 19.71
CA ALA A 320 -19.48 -0.36 20.12
C ALA A 320 -19.16 1.13 19.87
N HIS A 321 -17.93 1.56 20.15
CA HIS A 321 -17.48 2.93 19.92
C HIS A 321 -17.56 3.32 18.43
N PHE A 322 -17.11 2.43 17.54
CA PHE A 322 -17.06 2.68 16.09
C PHE A 322 -18.30 2.22 15.32
N ALA A 323 -19.36 1.76 16.01
CA ALA A 323 -20.60 1.33 15.35
C ALA A 323 -21.20 2.37 14.39
N PRO A 324 -21.21 3.68 14.69
CA PRO A 324 -21.72 4.70 13.76
C PRO A 324 -20.94 4.74 12.44
N GLN A 325 -19.59 4.67 12.48
CA GLN A 325 -18.73 4.69 11.29
C GLN A 325 -18.92 3.41 10.46
N ILE A 326 -19.05 2.27 11.13
CA ILE A 326 -19.33 0.98 10.48
C ILE A 326 -20.67 1.03 9.73
N ASP A 327 -21.72 1.53 10.37
CA ASP A 327 -23.06 1.63 9.77
C ASP A 327 -23.08 2.58 8.59
N GLU A 328 -22.40 3.72 8.70
CA GLU A 328 -22.31 4.72 7.64
C GLU A 328 -21.65 4.14 6.38
N VAL A 329 -20.51 3.47 6.53
CA VAL A 329 -19.82 2.85 5.40
C VAL A 329 -20.61 1.67 4.83
N ASN A 330 -21.27 0.87 5.68
CA ASN A 330 -22.16 -0.19 5.24
C ASN A 330 -23.32 0.34 4.36
N GLN A 331 -23.90 1.49 4.69
CA GLN A 331 -24.92 2.14 3.89
C GLN A 331 -24.34 2.64 2.54
N TRP A 332 -23.17 3.27 2.60
CA TRP A 332 -22.51 3.81 1.42
C TRP A 332 -22.12 2.71 0.42
N VAL A 333 -21.48 1.61 0.85
CA VAL A 333 -21.06 0.52 -0.05
C VAL A 333 -22.25 -0.19 -0.69
N LYS A 334 -23.43 -0.21 -0.03
CA LYS A 334 -24.66 -0.81 -0.55
C LYS A 334 -25.41 0.11 -1.51
N ARG A 335 -25.02 1.38 -1.64
CA ARG A 335 -25.71 2.34 -2.53
C ARG A 335 -25.67 1.83 -3.98
N PRO A 336 -26.86 1.68 -4.65
CA PRO A 336 -26.92 1.29 -6.05
C PRO A 336 -26.34 2.37 -6.95
N ILE A 337 -25.60 1.96 -8.00
CA ILE A 337 -25.03 2.83 -9.02
C ILE A 337 -25.42 2.44 -10.45
N GLY A 338 -26.02 1.29 -10.64
CA GLY A 338 -26.47 0.80 -11.95
C GLY A 338 -26.88 -0.66 -11.93
N THR A 339 -27.04 -1.24 -13.12
CA THR A 339 -27.43 -2.64 -13.31
C THR A 339 -26.49 -3.32 -14.31
N LEU A 340 -26.05 -4.54 -14.00
CA LEU A 340 -25.24 -5.40 -14.86
C LEU A 340 -26.13 -6.45 -15.53
N ALA A 341 -26.16 -6.49 -16.86
CA ALA A 341 -27.03 -7.40 -17.62
C ALA A 341 -26.54 -8.86 -17.60
N THR A 342 -25.25 -9.10 -17.38
CA THR A 342 -24.63 -10.44 -17.38
C THR A 342 -23.54 -10.53 -16.32
N THR A 343 -23.33 -11.72 -15.74
CA THR A 343 -22.20 -11.96 -14.81
C THR A 343 -20.87 -11.94 -15.56
N ILE A 344 -19.86 -11.27 -15.01
CA ILE A 344 -18.51 -11.17 -15.58
C ILE A 344 -17.45 -11.52 -14.54
N ASN A 345 -16.30 -12.09 -15.00
CA ASN A 345 -15.23 -12.57 -14.15
C ASN A 345 -13.89 -12.01 -14.60
N SER A 346 -13.06 -11.56 -13.68
CA SER A 346 -11.73 -11.04 -13.97
C SER A 346 -10.75 -12.12 -14.47
N ALA A 347 -10.93 -13.37 -14.02
CA ALA A 347 -10.14 -14.51 -14.50
C ALA A 347 -10.17 -14.67 -16.02
N ASP A 348 -11.25 -14.23 -16.69
CA ASP A 348 -11.38 -14.31 -18.14
C ASP A 348 -10.38 -13.42 -18.88
N CYS A 349 -9.95 -12.32 -18.26
CA CYS A 349 -9.02 -11.35 -18.84
C CYS A 349 -7.66 -11.95 -19.23
N PHE A 350 -7.24 -13.01 -18.53
CA PHE A 350 -5.92 -13.61 -18.77
C PHE A 350 -5.86 -14.45 -20.05
N PHE A 351 -7.00 -14.79 -20.63
CA PHE A 351 -7.11 -15.75 -21.73
C PHE A 351 -7.58 -15.14 -23.06
N GLY A 352 -7.67 -13.83 -23.15
CA GLY A 352 -8.12 -13.09 -24.33
C GLY A 352 -9.04 -11.94 -23.98
N ASN A 353 -9.74 -11.40 -25.00
CA ASN A 353 -10.81 -10.44 -24.76
C ASN A 353 -11.85 -11.02 -23.78
N SER A 354 -12.31 -10.20 -22.88
CA SER A 354 -13.27 -10.60 -21.87
C SER A 354 -14.26 -9.48 -21.56
N ALA A 355 -15.47 -9.83 -21.19
CA ALA A 355 -16.48 -8.84 -20.81
C ALA A 355 -16.04 -7.99 -19.60
N PHE A 356 -15.20 -8.53 -18.72
CA PHE A 356 -14.68 -7.81 -17.56
C PHE A 356 -13.59 -6.79 -17.96
N GLY A 357 -12.56 -7.24 -18.67
CA GLY A 357 -11.43 -6.38 -19.08
C GLY A 357 -11.88 -5.31 -20.09
N ASP A 358 -12.63 -5.72 -21.09
CA ASP A 358 -13.09 -4.80 -22.14
C ASP A 358 -14.08 -3.77 -21.58
N MET A 359 -14.88 -4.12 -20.54
CA MET A 359 -15.71 -3.13 -19.85
C MET A 359 -14.85 -2.04 -19.20
N ILE A 360 -13.77 -2.38 -18.50
CA ILE A 360 -12.88 -1.39 -17.87
C ILE A 360 -12.25 -0.50 -18.95
N LEU A 361 -11.73 -1.09 -20.02
CA LEU A 361 -11.11 -0.38 -21.13
C LEU A 361 -12.09 0.56 -21.85
N ASP A 362 -13.30 0.06 -22.17
CA ASP A 362 -14.36 0.85 -22.82
C ASP A 362 -14.83 2.01 -21.92
N LEU A 363 -15.00 1.78 -20.62
CA LEU A 363 -15.35 2.82 -19.67
C LEU A 363 -14.23 3.85 -19.59
N THR A 364 -12.97 3.42 -19.58
CA THR A 364 -11.79 4.31 -19.58
C THR A 364 -11.76 5.21 -20.80
N LEU A 365 -12.03 4.70 -22.00
CA LEU A 365 -12.14 5.50 -23.22
C LEU A 365 -13.26 6.55 -23.15
N ARG A 366 -14.36 6.26 -22.41
CA ARG A 366 -15.52 7.17 -22.29
C ARG A 366 -15.37 8.27 -21.26
N VAL A 367 -14.42 8.14 -20.32
CA VAL A 367 -14.21 9.19 -19.30
C VAL A 367 -13.73 10.47 -19.96
N GLN A 368 -12.84 10.35 -20.94
CA GLN A 368 -12.24 11.45 -21.66
C GLN A 368 -11.93 11.02 -23.10
N ASP A 369 -11.86 11.99 -24.00
CA ASP A 369 -11.56 11.74 -25.40
C ASP A 369 -10.12 11.21 -25.58
N ALA A 370 -10.00 9.89 -25.80
CA ALA A 370 -8.75 9.18 -26.01
C ALA A 370 -8.87 8.24 -27.21
N ASP A 371 -7.76 8.05 -27.94
CA ASP A 371 -7.72 7.17 -29.11
C ASP A 371 -7.58 5.70 -28.68
N ILE A 372 -6.82 5.45 -27.62
CA ILE A 372 -6.44 4.13 -27.11
C ILE A 372 -6.55 4.13 -25.59
N ALA A 373 -6.92 2.99 -24.99
CA ALA A 373 -6.82 2.77 -23.55
C ALA A 373 -5.97 1.54 -23.26
N PHE A 374 -5.11 1.64 -22.23
CA PHE A 374 -4.41 0.52 -21.62
C PHE A 374 -5.01 0.16 -20.26
N GLY A 375 -5.07 -1.13 -19.97
CA GLY A 375 -5.54 -1.62 -18.67
C GLY A 375 -5.19 -3.08 -18.44
N ALA A 376 -4.94 -3.40 -17.18
CA ALA A 376 -4.66 -4.74 -16.70
C ALA A 376 -5.76 -5.25 -15.76
N PRO A 377 -5.95 -6.58 -15.64
CA PRO A 377 -6.77 -7.15 -14.58
C PRO A 377 -6.05 -6.96 -13.23
N LEU A 378 -6.63 -6.11 -12.37
CA LEU A 378 -6.01 -5.71 -11.09
C LEU A 378 -6.13 -6.81 -10.02
N GLN A 379 -7.01 -7.78 -10.22
CA GLN A 379 -7.17 -8.97 -9.39
C GLN A 379 -7.66 -10.15 -10.24
N ALA A 380 -7.34 -11.36 -9.79
CA ALA A 380 -7.54 -12.56 -10.60
C ALA A 380 -8.86 -13.28 -10.35
N ASP A 381 -9.55 -12.99 -9.25
CA ASP A 381 -10.70 -13.77 -8.74
C ASP A 381 -11.98 -12.95 -8.51
N ALA A 382 -12.02 -11.73 -9.03
CA ALA A 382 -13.21 -10.88 -8.93
C ALA A 382 -14.34 -11.38 -9.82
N THR A 383 -15.56 -11.36 -9.27
CA THR A 383 -16.79 -11.69 -9.98
C THR A 383 -17.85 -10.62 -9.73
N LEU A 384 -18.27 -9.92 -10.79
CA LEU A 384 -19.45 -9.05 -10.74
C LEU A 384 -20.64 -9.85 -11.24
N LYS A 385 -21.63 -10.05 -10.34
CA LYS A 385 -22.83 -10.82 -10.66
C LYS A 385 -23.84 -9.97 -11.43
N LYS A 386 -24.60 -10.60 -12.34
CA LYS A 386 -25.77 -10.00 -12.96
C LYS A 386 -26.72 -9.43 -11.90
N GLY A 387 -27.24 -8.22 -12.10
CA GLY A 387 -28.16 -7.55 -11.18
C GLY A 387 -27.68 -6.15 -10.82
N VAL A 388 -28.08 -5.67 -9.66
CA VAL A 388 -27.70 -4.34 -9.16
C VAL A 388 -26.19 -4.28 -8.93
N ILE A 389 -25.57 -3.22 -9.46
CA ILE A 389 -24.19 -2.84 -9.13
C ILE A 389 -24.26 -1.81 -8.00
N THR A 390 -23.47 -2.02 -6.97
CA THR A 390 -23.34 -1.09 -5.85
C THR A 390 -21.97 -0.42 -5.85
N VAL A 391 -21.81 0.62 -5.01
CA VAL A 391 -20.50 1.24 -4.76
C VAL A 391 -19.47 0.20 -4.33
N GLY A 392 -19.82 -0.74 -3.46
CA GLY A 392 -18.93 -1.83 -3.02
C GLY A 392 -18.38 -2.66 -4.19
N ASN A 393 -19.19 -2.94 -5.22
CA ASN A 393 -18.73 -3.70 -6.38
C ASN A 393 -17.66 -2.96 -7.20
N MET A 394 -17.53 -1.65 -7.04
CA MET A 394 -16.46 -0.90 -7.71
C MET A 394 -15.07 -1.24 -7.16
N PHE A 395 -14.98 -1.70 -5.91
CA PHE A 395 -13.72 -2.19 -5.33
C PHE A 395 -13.34 -3.58 -5.88
N ASP A 396 -14.33 -4.39 -6.28
CA ASP A 396 -14.08 -5.63 -7.01
C ASP A 396 -13.68 -5.35 -8.47
N LEU A 397 -14.21 -4.29 -9.07
CA LEU A 397 -13.90 -3.91 -10.44
C LEU A 397 -12.54 -3.22 -10.53
N TYR A 398 -12.26 -2.27 -9.62
CA TYR A 398 -11.05 -1.45 -9.62
C TYR A 398 -10.50 -1.28 -8.20
N ARG A 399 -9.50 -2.10 -7.85
CA ARG A 399 -9.01 -2.26 -6.47
C ARG A 399 -8.17 -1.09 -5.96
N PHE A 400 -7.30 -0.52 -6.80
CA PHE A 400 -6.32 0.48 -6.39
C PHE A 400 -6.84 1.91 -6.51
N GLU A 401 -6.27 2.82 -5.72
CA GLU A 401 -6.49 4.26 -5.80
C GLU A 401 -5.55 4.85 -6.84
N ASN A 402 -6.04 5.03 -8.07
CA ASN A 402 -5.30 5.64 -9.17
C ASN A 402 -6.15 6.72 -9.83
N ASP A 403 -5.52 7.78 -10.33
CA ASP A 403 -6.15 8.72 -11.25
C ASP A 403 -6.16 8.17 -12.68
N LEU A 404 -7.02 8.71 -13.52
CA LEU A 404 -6.95 8.51 -14.96
C LEU A 404 -6.01 9.56 -15.58
N TYR A 405 -5.01 9.08 -16.32
CA TYR A 405 -4.13 9.90 -17.13
C TYR A 405 -4.38 9.67 -18.61
N ILE A 406 -4.17 10.72 -19.43
CA ILE A 406 -3.99 10.59 -20.87
C ILE A 406 -2.61 11.10 -21.22
N LEU A 407 -1.84 10.26 -21.91
CA LEU A 407 -0.50 10.57 -22.39
C LEU A 407 -0.47 10.61 -23.92
N ASN A 408 0.36 11.49 -24.47
CA ASN A 408 0.71 11.48 -25.88
C ASN A 408 1.82 10.44 -26.13
N LEU A 409 1.50 9.36 -26.84
CA LEU A 409 2.45 8.30 -27.21
C LEU A 409 2.47 8.10 -28.73
N THR A 410 3.64 7.83 -29.32
CA THR A 410 3.72 7.40 -30.69
C THR A 410 3.16 5.99 -30.87
N GLY A 411 2.74 5.61 -32.08
CA GLY A 411 2.28 4.25 -32.35
C GLY A 411 3.37 3.21 -32.08
N GLU A 412 4.64 3.54 -32.33
CA GLU A 412 5.77 2.67 -31.97
C GLU A 412 5.86 2.46 -30.45
N GLU A 413 5.69 3.52 -29.65
CA GLU A 413 5.69 3.43 -28.19
C GLU A 413 4.50 2.59 -27.69
N VAL A 414 3.32 2.72 -28.31
CA VAL A 414 2.14 1.89 -28.02
C VAL A 414 2.44 0.41 -28.28
N ARG A 415 3.02 0.07 -29.43
CA ARG A 415 3.37 -1.32 -29.75
C ARG A 415 4.41 -1.87 -28.78
N LYS A 416 5.47 -1.11 -28.49
CA LYS A 416 6.54 -1.51 -27.55
C LYS A 416 6.03 -1.69 -26.12
N HIS A 417 5.10 -0.87 -25.68
CA HIS A 417 4.42 -1.04 -24.38
C HIS A 417 3.72 -2.39 -24.31
N LEU A 418 2.93 -2.73 -25.33
CA LEU A 418 2.23 -4.02 -25.40
C LEU A 418 3.22 -5.19 -25.51
N GLU A 419 4.30 -5.05 -26.27
CA GLU A 419 5.35 -6.07 -26.36
C GLU A 419 5.91 -6.42 -24.98
N MET A 420 6.24 -5.42 -24.16
CA MET A 420 6.73 -5.67 -22.81
C MET A 420 5.64 -6.28 -21.92
N SER A 421 4.39 -5.79 -22.00
CA SER A 421 3.27 -6.35 -21.26
C SER A 421 3.11 -7.84 -21.53
N TYR A 422 3.03 -8.23 -22.81
CA TYR A 422 2.92 -9.64 -23.18
C TYR A 422 4.21 -10.43 -22.91
N GLY A 423 5.38 -9.80 -22.90
CA GLY A 423 6.63 -10.40 -22.43
C GLY A 423 6.61 -10.82 -20.97
N LEU A 424 5.92 -10.03 -20.11
CA LEU A 424 5.70 -10.39 -18.70
C LEU A 424 4.63 -11.47 -18.51
N TRP A 425 3.66 -11.53 -19.42
CA TRP A 425 2.43 -12.32 -19.29
C TRP A 425 2.56 -13.74 -19.84
N ILE A 426 3.14 -13.88 -21.05
CA ILE A 426 3.14 -15.14 -21.79
C ILE A 426 4.56 -15.66 -22.10
N SER A 427 4.65 -16.98 -22.21
CA SER A 427 5.84 -17.70 -22.66
C SER A 427 5.95 -17.71 -24.20
N THR A 428 7.14 -18.01 -24.75
CA THR A 428 7.28 -18.33 -26.17
C THR A 428 6.97 -19.81 -26.35
N MET A 429 5.89 -20.13 -27.06
CA MET A 429 5.52 -21.50 -27.36
C MET A 429 6.38 -22.08 -28.50
N LYS A 430 6.92 -23.27 -28.28
CA LYS A 430 7.65 -24.07 -29.30
C LYS A 430 6.79 -25.21 -29.85
N SER A 431 5.73 -25.55 -29.14
CA SER A 431 4.79 -26.61 -29.52
C SER A 431 3.37 -26.31 -29.00
N PRO A 432 2.30 -26.93 -29.57
CA PRO A 432 0.93 -26.79 -29.06
C PRO A 432 0.71 -27.35 -27.65
N SER A 433 1.65 -28.15 -27.13
CA SER A 433 1.59 -28.74 -25.79
C SER A 433 2.15 -27.82 -24.69
N ASP A 434 2.86 -26.75 -25.08
CA ASP A 434 3.45 -25.81 -24.12
C ASP A 434 2.37 -24.97 -23.42
N HIS A 435 2.68 -24.50 -22.21
CA HIS A 435 1.89 -23.48 -21.54
C HIS A 435 2.06 -22.13 -22.25
N ILE A 436 0.94 -21.42 -22.40
CA ILE A 436 0.98 -20.05 -22.93
C ILE A 436 1.31 -19.04 -21.82
N MET A 437 0.82 -19.26 -20.59
CA MET A 437 1.10 -18.36 -19.46
C MET A 437 2.51 -18.59 -18.91
N ARG A 438 3.17 -17.51 -18.47
CA ARG A 438 4.40 -17.60 -17.67
C ARG A 438 4.01 -17.97 -16.24
N LEU A 439 4.37 -19.18 -15.84
CA LEU A 439 3.98 -19.77 -14.57
C LEU A 439 5.20 -20.09 -13.70
N VAL A 440 5.01 -20.00 -12.39
CA VAL A 440 5.96 -20.38 -11.35
C VAL A 440 5.27 -21.26 -10.31
N ASP A 441 6.00 -22.22 -9.74
CA ASP A 441 5.52 -22.99 -8.59
C ASP A 441 5.70 -22.17 -7.32
N THR A 442 4.58 -21.87 -6.66
CA THR A 442 4.54 -21.10 -5.41
C THR A 442 4.64 -21.97 -4.16
N GLY A 443 4.81 -23.28 -4.30
CA GLY A 443 4.69 -24.27 -3.20
C GLY A 443 3.24 -24.58 -2.80
N LYS A 444 2.27 -23.77 -3.27
CA LYS A 444 0.82 -24.01 -3.13
C LYS A 444 0.18 -24.39 -4.48
N GLY A 445 0.98 -24.47 -5.53
CA GLY A 445 0.59 -24.76 -6.90
C GLY A 445 1.16 -23.73 -7.87
N LEU A 446 0.91 -23.95 -9.16
CA LEU A 446 1.33 -23.04 -10.21
C LEU A 446 0.51 -21.76 -10.19
N TRP A 447 1.19 -20.62 -10.35
CA TRP A 447 0.60 -19.29 -10.47
C TRP A 447 1.38 -18.44 -11.47
N PHE A 448 0.89 -17.25 -11.80
CA PHE A 448 1.61 -16.31 -12.66
C PHE A 448 2.98 -15.94 -12.07
N GLU A 449 4.02 -15.95 -12.90
CA GLU A 449 5.40 -15.59 -12.50
C GLU A 449 5.51 -14.12 -12.14
N LYS A 450 4.78 -13.26 -12.86
CA LYS A 450 4.83 -11.80 -12.70
C LYS A 450 3.48 -11.27 -12.19
N PRO A 451 3.48 -10.10 -11.52
CA PRO A 451 2.25 -9.47 -11.04
C PRO A 451 1.26 -9.17 -12.17
N THR A 452 0.01 -9.62 -12.00
CA THR A 452 -1.04 -9.52 -13.04
C THR A 452 -1.45 -8.08 -13.35
N TYR A 453 -1.27 -7.15 -12.41
CA TYR A 453 -1.52 -5.73 -12.63
C TYR A 453 -0.54 -5.06 -13.62
N ASN A 454 0.43 -5.81 -14.15
CA ASN A 454 1.32 -5.40 -15.24
C ASN A 454 0.96 -6.07 -16.58
N PHE A 455 -0.17 -6.79 -16.67
CA PHE A 455 -0.60 -7.48 -17.89
C PHE A 455 -1.59 -6.60 -18.67
N ASP A 456 -1.11 -5.46 -19.17
CA ASP A 456 -1.93 -4.53 -19.94
C ASP A 456 -2.36 -5.14 -21.27
N SER A 457 -3.65 -5.02 -21.58
CA SER A 457 -4.22 -5.12 -22.92
C SER A 457 -4.72 -3.73 -23.37
N ALA A 458 -5.20 -3.63 -24.62
CA ALA A 458 -5.60 -2.35 -25.17
C ALA A 458 -7.00 -2.39 -25.80
N ALA A 459 -7.72 -1.27 -25.68
CA ALA A 459 -8.87 -0.94 -26.53
C ALA A 459 -8.51 0.24 -27.46
N GLY A 460 -9.30 0.43 -28.52
CA GLY A 460 -9.08 1.46 -29.54
C GLY A 460 -8.22 1.00 -30.73
N ILE A 461 -7.57 -0.16 -30.63
CA ILE A 461 -6.79 -0.79 -31.68
C ILE A 461 -7.16 -2.28 -31.85
N ASP A 462 -7.07 -2.78 -33.10
CA ASP A 462 -7.19 -4.20 -33.41
C ASP A 462 -5.79 -4.79 -33.58
N TYR A 463 -5.45 -5.87 -32.85
CA TYR A 463 -4.11 -6.45 -32.88
C TYR A 463 -4.06 -7.97 -32.63
N GLU A 464 -2.94 -8.57 -32.99
CA GLU A 464 -2.64 -9.98 -32.75
C GLU A 464 -1.35 -10.12 -31.91
N VAL A 465 -1.32 -11.15 -31.07
CA VAL A 465 -0.15 -11.51 -30.25
C VAL A 465 0.32 -12.90 -30.65
N ASP A 466 1.43 -12.98 -31.36
CA ASP A 466 2.01 -14.25 -31.84
C ASP A 466 2.85 -14.91 -30.74
N VAL A 467 2.32 -15.95 -30.14
CA VAL A 467 2.95 -16.68 -29.03
C VAL A 467 4.18 -17.49 -29.45
N THR A 468 4.42 -17.66 -30.75
CA THR A 468 5.59 -18.39 -31.28
C THR A 468 6.80 -17.50 -31.46
N LYS A 469 6.63 -16.18 -31.38
CA LYS A 469 7.68 -15.19 -31.56
C LYS A 469 8.42 -14.88 -30.25
N PRO A 470 9.69 -14.46 -30.33
CA PRO A 470 10.41 -13.99 -29.17
C PRO A 470 9.81 -12.69 -28.62
N GLU A 471 10.20 -12.32 -27.40
CA GLU A 471 9.84 -11.03 -26.80
C GLU A 471 10.32 -9.88 -27.71
N GLY A 472 9.47 -8.86 -27.89
CA GLY A 472 9.73 -7.72 -28.78
C GLY A 472 9.21 -7.88 -30.21
N GLU A 473 8.77 -9.08 -30.62
CA GLU A 473 8.29 -9.39 -31.98
C GLU A 473 6.88 -10.04 -32.00
N ARG A 474 6.15 -10.00 -30.87
CA ARG A 474 4.87 -10.71 -30.67
C ARG A 474 3.66 -9.92 -31.12
N VAL A 475 3.69 -8.59 -30.93
CA VAL A 475 2.52 -7.73 -31.13
C VAL A 475 2.49 -7.17 -32.54
N LYS A 476 1.43 -7.47 -33.25
CA LYS A 476 1.13 -6.88 -34.56
C LYS A 476 -0.17 -6.08 -34.49
N ILE A 477 -0.08 -4.77 -34.50
CA ILE A 477 -1.23 -3.87 -34.58
C ILE A 477 -1.71 -3.84 -36.04
N LEU A 478 -2.98 -4.14 -36.25
CA LEU A 478 -3.57 -4.28 -37.58
C LEU A 478 -4.18 -2.98 -38.08
N ARG A 479 -4.86 -2.24 -37.18
CA ARG A 479 -5.53 -0.97 -37.46
C ARG A 479 -6.09 -0.35 -36.16
N MET A 480 -6.61 0.86 -36.24
CA MET A 480 -7.50 1.44 -35.22
C MET A 480 -8.84 0.68 -35.24
N SER A 481 -9.51 0.52 -34.07
CA SER A 481 -10.81 -0.18 -34.00
C SER A 481 -11.95 0.55 -34.70
N ASN A 482 -11.79 1.82 -35.01
CA ASN A 482 -12.71 2.59 -35.87
C ASN A 482 -12.54 2.31 -37.38
N GLY A 483 -11.57 1.46 -37.76
CA GLY A 483 -11.28 1.08 -39.14
C GLY A 483 -10.18 1.91 -39.81
N GLU A 484 -9.69 2.97 -39.20
CA GLU A 484 -8.57 3.78 -39.71
C GLU A 484 -7.25 2.99 -39.69
N PRO A 485 -6.29 3.29 -40.58
CA PRO A 485 -4.96 2.74 -40.52
C PRO A 485 -4.26 3.12 -39.20
N PHE A 486 -3.55 2.16 -38.60
CA PHE A 486 -2.63 2.46 -37.52
C PHE A 486 -1.27 2.87 -38.10
N ASP A 487 -0.68 3.95 -37.56
CA ASP A 487 0.61 4.49 -37.99
C ASP A 487 1.56 4.56 -36.78
N GLU A 488 2.69 3.87 -36.85
CA GLU A 488 3.69 3.85 -35.78
C GLU A 488 4.34 5.23 -35.53
N ALA A 489 4.36 6.11 -36.54
CA ALA A 489 4.92 7.45 -36.39
C ALA A 489 3.93 8.48 -35.84
N LYS A 490 2.61 8.19 -35.92
CA LYS A 490 1.56 9.10 -35.43
C LYS A 490 1.54 9.11 -33.91
N VAL A 491 1.25 10.28 -33.33
CA VAL A 491 1.00 10.45 -31.90
C VAL A 491 -0.48 10.21 -31.59
N TYR A 492 -0.75 9.35 -30.62
CA TYR A 492 -2.08 9.01 -30.12
C TYR A 492 -2.26 9.48 -28.69
N ARG A 493 -3.49 9.81 -28.33
CA ARG A 493 -3.92 10.09 -26.95
C ARG A 493 -4.25 8.75 -26.27
N VAL A 494 -3.41 8.34 -25.32
CA VAL A 494 -3.52 7.01 -24.69
C VAL A 494 -3.92 7.16 -23.24
N ALA A 495 -5.10 6.62 -22.90
CA ALA A 495 -5.65 6.62 -21.54
C ALA A 495 -5.09 5.43 -20.75
N MET A 496 -4.71 5.68 -19.50
CA MET A 496 -4.22 4.67 -18.56
C MET A 496 -4.32 5.18 -17.13
N ASN A 497 -4.10 4.30 -16.15
CA ASN A 497 -4.05 4.74 -14.75
C ASN A 497 -2.74 5.48 -14.42
N SER A 498 -2.76 6.26 -13.33
CA SER A 498 -1.63 7.08 -12.90
C SER A 498 -0.40 6.25 -12.53
N TYR A 499 -0.57 5.04 -11.96
CA TYR A 499 0.55 4.13 -11.71
C TYR A 499 1.33 3.85 -13.01
N ARG A 500 0.62 3.49 -14.09
CA ARG A 500 1.23 3.24 -15.39
C ARG A 500 1.82 4.50 -16.00
N GLY A 501 1.08 5.59 -15.97
CA GLY A 501 1.50 6.89 -16.50
C GLY A 501 2.75 7.48 -15.83
N ASN A 502 3.01 7.11 -14.57
CA ASN A 502 4.22 7.49 -13.83
C ASN A 502 5.41 6.52 -14.03
N GLY A 503 5.23 5.47 -14.85
CA GLY A 503 6.28 4.51 -15.16
C GLY A 503 6.21 3.21 -14.34
N GLY A 504 5.18 3.03 -13.53
CA GLY A 504 4.97 1.81 -12.74
C GLY A 504 4.93 0.56 -13.61
N GLY A 505 5.58 -0.52 -13.16
CA GLY A 505 5.75 -1.76 -13.90
C GLY A 505 6.67 -1.64 -15.12
N GLU A 506 7.33 -0.50 -15.34
CA GLU A 506 8.35 -0.22 -16.37
C GLU A 506 7.88 -0.36 -17.84
N LEU A 507 6.57 -0.52 -18.10
CA LEU A 507 6.07 -0.73 -19.46
C LEU A 507 6.29 0.49 -20.36
N LEU A 508 6.16 1.70 -19.82
CA LEU A 508 6.44 2.95 -20.56
C LEU A 508 7.96 3.25 -20.62
N THR A 509 8.67 3.00 -19.53
CA THR A 509 10.10 3.35 -19.45
C THR A 509 10.97 2.33 -20.16
N ARG A 510 11.12 1.14 -19.62
CA ARG A 510 11.92 0.08 -20.23
C ARG A 510 11.26 -0.52 -21.48
N GLY A 511 9.92 -0.68 -21.44
CA GLY A 511 9.16 -1.25 -22.55
C GLY A 511 9.12 -0.32 -23.76
N ALA A 512 8.49 0.83 -23.63
CA ALA A 512 8.35 1.80 -24.72
C ALA A 512 9.62 2.64 -24.95
N GLY A 513 10.59 2.62 -24.02
CA GLY A 513 11.85 3.35 -24.14
C GLY A 513 11.76 4.84 -23.79
N ILE A 514 10.72 5.26 -23.09
CA ILE A 514 10.51 6.66 -22.71
C ILE A 514 11.30 6.97 -21.42
N PRO A 515 12.22 7.94 -21.43
CA PRO A 515 12.92 8.34 -20.21
C PRO A 515 11.93 8.75 -19.13
N LYS A 516 12.13 8.32 -17.87
CA LYS A 516 11.21 8.60 -16.76
C LYS A 516 10.92 10.10 -16.61
N ALA A 517 11.94 10.96 -16.77
CA ALA A 517 11.80 12.42 -16.71
C ALA A 517 10.91 13.01 -17.81
N GLU A 518 10.67 12.28 -18.92
CA GLU A 518 9.80 12.73 -20.02
C GLU A 518 8.34 12.35 -19.81
N LEU A 519 8.02 11.36 -18.96
CA LEU A 519 6.65 10.89 -18.76
C LEU A 519 5.72 12.02 -18.32
N GLN A 520 6.14 12.85 -17.36
CA GLN A 520 5.33 13.96 -16.86
C GLN A 520 4.98 14.99 -17.93
N LYS A 521 5.86 15.22 -18.90
CA LYS A 521 5.65 16.13 -20.03
C LYS A 521 4.69 15.57 -21.08
N ARG A 522 4.52 14.24 -21.12
CA ARG A 522 3.61 13.54 -22.03
C ARG A 522 2.18 13.51 -21.53
N ILE A 523 1.93 13.77 -20.23
CA ILE A 523 0.60 13.77 -19.64
C ILE A 523 -0.14 15.03 -20.09
N VAL A 524 -1.23 14.85 -20.83
CA VAL A 524 -2.08 15.94 -21.36
C VAL A 524 -3.40 16.05 -20.63
N TYR A 525 -3.74 15.06 -19.79
CA TYR A 525 -4.92 15.09 -18.92
C TYR A 525 -4.68 14.26 -17.65
N ARG A 526 -5.20 14.75 -16.54
CA ARG A 526 -5.33 14.05 -15.26
C ARG A 526 -6.75 14.20 -14.77
N SER A 527 -7.39 13.11 -14.37
CA SER A 527 -8.75 13.20 -13.83
C SER A 527 -8.77 13.96 -12.49
N PRO A 528 -9.83 14.73 -12.22
CA PRO A 528 -9.99 15.44 -10.97
C PRO A 528 -10.32 14.52 -9.80
N THR A 529 -10.77 13.32 -10.07
CA THR A 529 -11.06 12.27 -9.08
C THR A 529 -10.48 10.94 -9.54
N GLN A 530 -10.40 10.01 -8.61
CA GLN A 530 -9.78 8.71 -8.86
C GLN A 530 -10.55 7.88 -9.88
N MET A 531 -9.84 7.00 -10.57
CA MET A 531 -10.33 6.11 -11.63
C MET A 531 -11.61 5.37 -11.22
N ARG A 532 -11.68 4.85 -9.98
CA ARG A 532 -12.88 4.18 -9.46
C ARG A 532 -14.10 5.11 -9.49
N THR A 533 -13.94 6.36 -9.05
CA THR A 533 -15.01 7.37 -9.06
C THR A 533 -15.41 7.75 -10.48
N GLU A 534 -14.44 7.90 -11.39
CA GLU A 534 -14.73 8.22 -12.79
C GLU A 534 -15.51 7.08 -13.48
N LEU A 535 -15.10 5.84 -13.29
CA LEU A 535 -15.83 4.67 -13.78
C LEU A 535 -17.25 4.58 -13.20
N MET A 536 -17.40 4.87 -11.90
CA MET A 536 -18.70 4.90 -11.23
C MET A 536 -19.66 5.92 -11.88
N LYS A 537 -19.19 7.14 -12.15
CA LYS A 537 -19.98 8.19 -12.84
C LYS A 537 -20.46 7.73 -14.21
N VAL A 538 -19.62 7.01 -14.98
CA VAL A 538 -20.01 6.48 -16.30
C VAL A 538 -21.08 5.41 -16.16
N ILE A 539 -20.97 4.52 -15.17
CA ILE A 539 -21.97 3.48 -14.88
C ILE A 539 -23.30 4.12 -14.45
N GLU A 540 -23.27 5.08 -13.53
CA GLU A 540 -24.46 5.81 -13.06
C GLU A 540 -25.19 6.49 -14.22
N LYS A 541 -24.45 7.15 -15.12
CA LYS A 541 -25.00 7.78 -16.32
C LYS A 541 -25.61 6.79 -17.29
N ALA A 542 -25.02 5.61 -17.44
CA ALA A 542 -25.53 4.57 -18.34
C ALA A 542 -26.76 3.83 -17.75
N GLY A 543 -26.87 3.76 -16.42
CA GLY A 543 -27.96 3.06 -15.69
C GLY A 543 -27.88 1.54 -15.82
N THR A 544 -27.83 1.01 -17.03
CA THR A 544 -27.65 -0.43 -17.30
C THR A 544 -26.48 -0.64 -18.24
N ILE A 545 -25.56 -1.51 -17.84
CA ILE A 545 -24.42 -1.93 -18.66
C ILE A 545 -24.54 -3.40 -19.04
N ASN A 546 -24.19 -3.70 -20.31
CA ASN A 546 -24.19 -5.05 -20.87
C ASN A 546 -22.84 -5.35 -21.51
N PRO A 547 -21.80 -5.59 -20.70
CA PRO A 547 -20.45 -5.79 -21.20
C PRO A 547 -20.36 -7.07 -22.02
N LYS A 548 -19.61 -7.00 -23.11
CA LYS A 548 -19.31 -8.10 -24.00
C LYS A 548 -17.81 -8.11 -24.30
N ALA A 549 -17.27 -9.27 -24.64
CA ALA A 549 -15.93 -9.36 -25.16
C ALA A 549 -15.81 -8.63 -26.50
N GLY A 550 -14.84 -7.73 -26.63
CA GLY A 550 -14.72 -6.82 -27.77
C GLY A 550 -14.18 -7.44 -29.05
N HIS A 551 -13.41 -8.53 -28.95
CA HIS A 551 -12.76 -9.24 -30.07
C HIS A 551 -11.75 -8.41 -30.87
N ASN A 552 -11.22 -7.35 -30.28
CA ASN A 552 -10.24 -6.48 -30.92
C ASN A 552 -8.81 -7.03 -30.88
N TRP A 553 -8.55 -8.08 -30.10
CA TRP A 553 -7.25 -8.75 -30.09
C TRP A 553 -7.35 -10.26 -29.83
N LYS A 554 -6.30 -11.00 -30.16
CA LYS A 554 -6.22 -12.45 -29.94
C LYS A 554 -4.78 -12.95 -29.90
N PHE A 555 -4.60 -14.09 -29.25
CA PHE A 555 -3.36 -14.88 -29.37
C PHE A 555 -3.36 -15.72 -30.64
N VAL A 556 -2.25 -15.73 -31.37
CA VAL A 556 -2.06 -16.52 -32.58
C VAL A 556 -0.79 -17.35 -32.52
N PRO A 557 -0.67 -18.49 -33.26
CA PRO A 557 -1.69 -19.11 -34.12
C PRO A 557 -2.77 -19.84 -33.32
N GLU A 558 -4.02 -19.64 -33.68
CA GLU A 558 -5.18 -20.16 -32.91
C GLU A 558 -5.17 -21.68 -32.72
N LYS A 559 -4.63 -22.43 -33.67
CA LYS A 559 -4.47 -23.89 -33.54
C LYS A 559 -3.58 -24.33 -32.37
N TRP A 560 -2.68 -23.46 -31.90
CA TRP A 560 -1.84 -23.70 -30.72
C TRP A 560 -2.46 -23.08 -29.47
N THR A 561 -2.95 -21.86 -29.61
CA THR A 561 -3.37 -21.07 -28.44
C THR A 561 -4.69 -21.54 -27.86
N LYS A 562 -5.70 -21.93 -28.67
CA LYS A 562 -6.99 -22.39 -28.14
C LYS A 562 -6.87 -23.56 -27.16
N PRO A 563 -6.19 -24.68 -27.46
CA PRO A 563 -6.03 -25.79 -26.51
C PRO A 563 -5.12 -25.41 -25.31
N ALA A 564 -4.09 -24.56 -25.51
CA ALA A 564 -3.22 -24.12 -24.45
C ALA A 564 -3.94 -23.21 -23.44
N LEU A 565 -4.72 -22.24 -23.92
CA LEU A 565 -5.54 -21.36 -23.08
C LEU A 565 -6.56 -22.15 -22.23
N ALA A 566 -7.22 -23.15 -22.83
CA ALA A 566 -8.16 -24.00 -22.10
C ALA A 566 -7.47 -24.81 -20.99
N ARG A 567 -6.28 -25.34 -21.28
CA ARG A 567 -5.46 -26.09 -20.33
C ARG A 567 -4.98 -25.20 -19.18
N ASP A 568 -4.41 -24.03 -19.50
CA ASP A 568 -3.86 -23.10 -18.50
C ASP A 568 -4.98 -22.49 -17.64
N ARG A 569 -6.13 -22.21 -18.24
CA ARG A 569 -7.33 -21.79 -17.49
C ARG A 569 -7.77 -22.83 -16.46
N LYS A 570 -7.83 -24.11 -16.88
CA LYS A 570 -8.18 -25.20 -15.96
C LYS A 570 -7.15 -25.34 -14.84
N LEU A 571 -5.87 -25.15 -15.14
CA LEU A 571 -4.78 -25.25 -14.20
C LEU A 571 -4.84 -24.14 -13.14
N LEU A 572 -5.05 -22.88 -13.56
CA LEU A 572 -5.01 -21.70 -12.69
C LEU A 572 -6.33 -21.50 -11.92
N PHE A 573 -7.48 -21.72 -12.56
CA PHE A 573 -8.80 -21.37 -12.05
C PHE A 573 -9.80 -22.55 -12.02
N GLY A 574 -9.38 -23.74 -12.42
CA GLY A 574 -10.18 -24.96 -12.26
C GLY A 574 -10.32 -25.28 -10.77
N LYS A 575 -11.55 -25.45 -10.27
CA LYS A 575 -11.76 -25.95 -8.91
C LYS A 575 -11.05 -27.30 -8.76
N LYS A 576 -10.18 -27.42 -7.74
CA LYS A 576 -9.63 -28.71 -7.29
C LYS A 576 -10.72 -29.54 -6.66
#